data_170f734cc2d2002edb4329a5fc6c2df4
#
_entry.id   170f734cc2d2002edb4329a5fc6c2df4
#
_cell.length_a   1.000
_cell.length_b   1.000
_cell.length_c   1.000
_cell.angle_alpha   90.00
_cell.angle_beta   90.00
_cell.angle_gamma   90.00
#
_symmetry.space_group_name_H-M   'P 1'
#
loop_
_entity.id
_entity.type
_entity.pdbx_description
1 polymer ?
#
loop_
_entity_poly.entity_id
_entity_poly.type
_entity_poly.pdbx_seq_one_letter_code
_entity_poly.pdbx_strand_id
1 'polypeptide(L)'
;MKIIEGGVTAAKGFEAAATAAGIKYQGRTDMAIIYSEKPCKVAGTFTTNVVKAAPVKWDRQIVESKQKSQAVIVNSGIANACTGEEGMKYCEETAKEAGKVLGIDEKGVLVGSTGVIGMQIPIDKIKVGITELAKGKKADLASGTEAAKAIMTTDTKKKEVAVTFMAGDTEVTIGGMAKGSGMIHPNMCTMLAFITTDAKISKKALQAAMSSDVEDTYNMISVDGDTSTNDTALLLANGMAGNEKIKEGTPEFDAFKEALHYVNETLAKAMAGDGEGATALFEVKVVGAQTKEQAKVLAKSVVCSNLTKATIAGHDANWGRILCAMGYSGAQFDPEQVDLFFESCAGKLQIIANGTATDYSEEKATEILSQEKVTAIADLKAGDAEATAWGCDLTHGYIDINADYRS
;
A
#
# COMPACT_ATOMS: atom_id res chain seq x y z
N MET A 1 -18.84 9.60 -4.82
CA MET A 1 -17.44 9.90 -4.43
C MET A 1 -16.85 10.94 -5.37
N LYS A 2 -15.92 11.81 -4.88
CA LYS A 2 -15.20 12.83 -5.67
C LYS A 2 -13.71 12.77 -5.29
N ILE A 3 -12.84 12.75 -6.29
CA ILE A 3 -11.38 12.83 -6.08
C ILE A 3 -11.02 14.28 -5.79
N ILE A 4 -10.16 14.51 -4.80
CA ILE A 4 -9.64 15.84 -4.40
C ILE A 4 -8.11 15.78 -4.27
N GLU A 5 -7.47 16.95 -4.27
CA GLU A 5 -6.04 17.05 -3.96
C GLU A 5 -5.77 16.72 -2.49
N GLY A 6 -4.59 16.12 -2.24
CA GLY A 6 -4.03 15.88 -0.91
C GLY A 6 -3.80 14.42 -0.58
N GLY A 7 -3.47 14.22 0.67
CA GLY A 7 -3.19 12.93 1.30
C GLY A 7 -3.71 12.93 2.73
N VAL A 8 -2.88 12.56 3.69
CA VAL A 8 -3.27 12.39 5.11
C VAL A 8 -3.79 13.65 5.81
N THR A 9 -3.51 14.84 5.28
CA THR A 9 -4.01 16.13 5.83
C THR A 9 -5.30 16.60 5.16
N ALA A 10 -5.84 15.89 4.17
CA ALA A 10 -7.08 16.28 3.50
C ALA A 10 -8.30 16.14 4.42
N ALA A 11 -8.33 15.14 5.30
CA ALA A 11 -9.41 14.93 6.25
C ALA A 11 -9.33 15.95 7.40
N LYS A 12 -10.49 16.50 7.80
CA LYS A 12 -10.58 17.55 8.82
C LYS A 12 -9.95 17.13 10.13
N GLY A 13 -9.12 18.04 10.70
CA GLY A 13 -8.48 17.86 11.99
C GLY A 13 -7.26 16.96 12.00
N PHE A 14 -6.71 16.67 10.79
CA PHE A 14 -5.40 16.03 10.67
C PHE A 14 -4.33 17.05 10.26
N GLU A 15 -3.20 16.95 10.91
CA GLU A 15 -1.98 17.72 10.66
C GLU A 15 -0.83 16.77 10.35
N ALA A 16 0.17 17.22 9.62
CA ALA A 16 1.39 16.48 9.35
C ALA A 16 2.60 17.39 9.35
N ALA A 17 3.77 16.79 9.54
CA ALA A 17 5.06 17.42 9.35
C ALA A 17 6.10 16.38 8.96
N ALA A 18 7.21 16.86 8.42
CA ALA A 18 8.40 16.08 8.12
C ALA A 18 9.67 16.81 8.60
N THR A 19 10.69 16.06 8.97
CA THR A 19 11.99 16.63 9.37
C THR A 19 13.15 15.71 8.99
N ALA A 20 14.34 16.30 8.88
CA ALA A 20 15.60 15.59 8.68
C ALA A 20 16.28 15.36 10.03
N ALA A 21 16.02 14.23 10.68
CA ALA A 21 16.64 13.88 11.96
C ALA A 21 18.05 13.26 11.79
N GLY A 22 18.42 12.87 10.56
CA GLY A 22 19.73 12.27 10.25
C GLY A 22 19.83 10.85 10.83
N ILE A 23 18.78 10.05 10.71
CA ILE A 23 18.69 8.69 11.28
C ILE A 23 19.74 7.78 10.67
N LYS A 24 19.81 7.66 9.36
CA LYS A 24 20.88 6.94 8.63
C LYS A 24 21.70 7.90 7.77
N TYR A 25 21.03 8.77 7.03
CA TYR A 25 21.66 9.67 6.07
C TYR A 25 21.56 11.13 6.53
N GLN A 26 22.55 11.95 6.21
CA GLN A 26 22.52 13.39 6.50
C GLN A 26 21.81 14.16 5.38
N GLY A 27 21.08 15.22 5.74
CA GLY A 27 20.44 16.13 4.78
C GLY A 27 19.21 15.59 4.06
N ARG A 28 18.77 14.38 4.39
CA ARG A 28 17.53 13.76 3.88
C ARG A 28 16.42 13.86 4.94
N THR A 29 15.23 14.25 4.52
CA THR A 29 14.04 14.16 5.35
C THR A 29 13.74 12.68 5.60
N ASP A 30 13.72 12.26 6.87
CA ASP A 30 13.68 10.85 7.29
C ASP A 30 12.77 10.58 8.48
N MET A 31 12.01 11.60 8.94
CA MET A 31 10.96 11.45 9.91
C MET A 31 9.69 12.20 9.50
N ALA A 32 8.53 11.61 9.82
CA ALA A 32 7.22 12.21 9.63
C ALA A 32 6.33 12.02 10.87
N ILE A 33 5.39 12.93 11.04
CA ILE A 33 4.26 12.80 11.97
C ILE A 33 2.94 12.94 11.21
N ILE A 34 1.97 12.11 11.57
CA ILE A 34 0.55 12.32 11.33
C ILE A 34 -0.09 12.55 12.70
N TYR A 35 -0.74 13.68 12.87
CA TYR A 35 -1.37 14.07 14.12
C TYR A 35 -2.84 14.35 13.92
N SER A 36 -3.68 14.00 14.88
CA SER A 36 -5.10 14.34 14.92
C SER A 36 -5.43 15.20 16.13
N GLU A 37 -6.18 16.27 15.91
CA GLU A 37 -6.70 17.15 16.96
C GLU A 37 -7.56 16.39 17.99
N LYS A 38 -8.23 15.31 17.55
CA LYS A 38 -9.07 14.46 18.41
C LYS A 38 -8.59 13.02 18.42
N PRO A 39 -8.75 12.30 19.54
CA PRO A 39 -8.43 10.89 19.63
C PRO A 39 -9.21 10.04 18.61
N CYS A 40 -8.51 9.38 17.69
CA CYS A 40 -9.04 8.54 16.63
C CYS A 40 -9.38 7.13 17.12
N LYS A 41 -10.39 6.53 16.53
CA LYS A 41 -10.46 5.07 16.43
C LYS A 41 -9.50 4.62 15.35
N VAL A 42 -8.84 3.49 15.58
CA VAL A 42 -7.83 2.95 14.67
C VAL A 42 -8.22 1.55 14.23
N ALA A 43 -8.14 1.30 12.93
CA ALA A 43 -8.10 -0.02 12.35
C ALA A 43 -6.71 -0.25 11.73
N GLY A 44 -6.30 -1.51 11.61
CA GLY A 44 -5.01 -1.81 11.01
C GLY A 44 -4.92 -3.26 10.55
N THR A 45 -4.06 -3.46 9.56
CA THR A 45 -3.61 -4.77 9.08
C THR A 45 -2.08 -4.79 9.09
N PHE A 46 -1.51 -5.96 9.30
CA PHE A 46 -0.08 -6.12 9.60
C PHE A 46 0.49 -7.35 8.92
N THR A 47 1.77 -7.33 8.62
CA THR A 47 2.47 -8.45 8.01
C THR A 47 2.21 -9.79 8.72
N THR A 48 2.05 -10.83 7.91
CA THR A 48 2.00 -12.24 8.39
C THR A 48 3.38 -12.86 8.50
N ASN A 49 4.45 -12.17 8.02
CA ASN A 49 5.82 -12.65 8.19
C ASN A 49 6.07 -13.00 9.65
N VAL A 50 6.67 -14.17 9.89
CA VAL A 50 6.99 -14.60 11.27
C VAL A 50 8.07 -13.71 11.90
N VAL A 51 8.95 -13.13 11.10
CA VAL A 51 9.95 -12.14 11.52
C VAL A 51 9.29 -10.77 11.50
N LYS A 52 8.63 -10.39 12.60
CA LYS A 52 7.92 -9.12 12.74
C LYS A 52 8.80 -8.06 13.40
N ALA A 53 8.87 -6.88 12.77
CA ALA A 53 9.50 -5.70 13.35
C ALA A 53 8.83 -5.27 14.67
N ALA A 54 9.56 -4.57 15.53
CA ALA A 54 9.02 -4.07 16.78
C ALA A 54 7.82 -3.12 16.60
N PRO A 55 7.82 -2.17 15.65
CA PRO A 55 6.67 -1.31 15.38
C PRO A 55 5.39 -2.10 15.04
N VAL A 56 5.50 -3.18 14.27
CA VAL A 56 4.37 -4.05 13.94
C VAL A 56 3.73 -4.66 15.19
N LYS A 57 4.55 -5.14 16.11
CA LYS A 57 4.09 -5.71 17.40
C LYS A 57 3.47 -4.63 18.28
N TRP A 58 4.08 -3.46 18.33
CA TRP A 58 3.62 -2.29 19.09
C TRP A 58 2.25 -1.82 18.63
N ASP A 59 2.12 -1.53 17.34
CA ASP A 59 0.90 -0.98 16.75
C ASP A 59 -0.26 -1.99 16.81
N ARG A 60 0.03 -3.29 16.61
CA ARG A 60 -0.98 -4.34 16.72
C ARG A 60 -1.62 -4.34 18.11
N GLN A 61 -0.85 -4.21 19.18
CA GLN A 61 -1.38 -4.16 20.55
C GLN A 61 -2.34 -2.98 20.73
N ILE A 62 -2.02 -1.81 20.16
CA ILE A 62 -2.87 -0.62 20.21
C ILE A 62 -4.16 -0.84 19.41
N VAL A 63 -4.05 -1.33 18.18
CA VAL A 63 -5.19 -1.58 17.28
C VAL A 63 -6.16 -2.62 17.86
N GLU A 64 -5.65 -3.71 18.44
CA GLU A 64 -6.47 -4.77 19.04
C GLU A 64 -7.11 -4.34 20.38
N SER A 65 -6.58 -3.31 21.01
CA SER A 65 -7.10 -2.78 22.27
C SER A 65 -8.31 -1.82 22.05
N LYS A 66 -8.79 -1.22 23.15
CA LYS A 66 -9.75 -0.10 23.13
C LYS A 66 -9.07 1.27 23.06
N GLN A 67 -7.75 1.29 23.02
CA GLN A 67 -6.96 2.52 22.97
C GLN A 67 -7.31 3.35 21.73
N LYS A 68 -7.34 4.66 21.88
CA LYS A 68 -7.45 5.61 20.78
C LYS A 68 -6.08 6.19 20.48
N SER A 69 -5.85 6.60 19.24
CA SER A 69 -4.60 7.21 18.80
C SER A 69 -4.79 8.66 18.37
N GLN A 70 -3.78 9.50 18.63
CA GLN A 70 -3.73 10.87 18.12
C GLN A 70 -2.48 11.15 17.29
N ALA A 71 -1.49 10.26 17.30
CA ALA A 71 -0.27 10.46 16.53
C ALA A 71 0.26 9.14 15.96
N VAL A 72 0.85 9.24 14.78
CA VAL A 72 1.72 8.22 14.17
C VAL A 72 3.09 8.87 13.96
N ILE A 73 4.13 8.33 14.56
CA ILE A 73 5.52 8.75 14.34
C ILE A 73 6.17 7.75 13.40
N VAL A 74 6.71 8.24 12.28
CA VAL A 74 7.29 7.38 11.26
C VAL A 74 8.75 7.77 11.03
N ASN A 75 9.64 6.79 10.92
CA ASN A 75 10.99 6.99 10.46
C ASN A 75 11.32 6.15 9.21
N SER A 76 12.14 6.69 8.33
CA SER A 76 12.79 5.97 7.24
C SER A 76 14.31 5.82 7.49
N GLY A 77 14.93 4.86 6.77
CA GLY A 77 16.35 4.55 6.85
C GLY A 77 16.70 3.33 7.71
N ILE A 78 16.02 3.12 8.83
CA ILE A 78 16.20 1.97 9.74
C ILE A 78 14.84 1.35 10.07
N ALA A 79 14.72 0.03 9.86
CA ALA A 79 13.45 -0.69 9.95
C ALA A 79 13.01 -1.03 11.39
N ASN A 80 13.90 -0.97 12.39
CA ASN A 80 13.63 -1.49 13.74
C ASN A 80 13.14 -2.95 13.72
N ALA A 81 13.72 -3.76 12.85
CA ALA A 81 13.45 -5.18 12.71
C ALA A 81 14.71 -5.97 13.06
N CYS A 82 14.55 -7.14 13.69
CA CYS A 82 15.64 -7.96 14.21
C CYS A 82 16.55 -7.20 15.22
N THR A 83 15.95 -6.34 16.04
CA THR A 83 16.64 -5.48 17.02
C THR A 83 16.54 -6.01 18.46
N GLY A 84 16.01 -7.23 18.65
CA GLY A 84 15.86 -7.86 19.95
C GLY A 84 14.86 -7.12 20.85
N GLU A 85 15.08 -7.18 22.17
CA GLU A 85 14.22 -6.49 23.16
C GLU A 85 14.30 -4.97 23.07
N GLU A 86 15.46 -4.44 22.64
CA GLU A 86 15.67 -3.00 22.47
C GLU A 86 14.69 -2.39 21.46
N GLY A 87 14.30 -3.16 20.42
CA GLY A 87 13.33 -2.68 19.42
C GLY A 87 12.00 -2.24 20.02
N MET A 88 11.47 -2.97 20.98
CA MET A 88 10.23 -2.60 21.69
C MET A 88 10.45 -1.40 22.60
N LYS A 89 11.61 -1.30 23.28
CA LYS A 89 11.96 -0.14 24.09
C LYS A 89 12.04 1.13 23.25
N TYR A 90 12.58 1.04 22.02
CA TYR A 90 12.57 2.20 21.10
C TYR A 90 11.17 2.65 20.73
N CYS A 91 10.21 1.72 20.52
CA CYS A 91 8.81 2.08 20.29
C CYS A 91 8.21 2.77 21.53
N GLU A 92 8.46 2.22 22.72
CA GLU A 92 7.99 2.81 23.99
C GLU A 92 8.58 4.20 24.23
N GLU A 93 9.89 4.40 24.03
CA GLU A 93 10.55 5.69 24.20
C GLU A 93 10.08 6.73 23.18
N THR A 94 9.86 6.30 21.91
CA THR A 94 9.26 7.14 20.86
C THR A 94 7.86 7.60 21.28
N ALA A 95 7.03 6.67 21.76
CA ALA A 95 5.67 6.97 22.20
C ALA A 95 5.64 7.90 23.41
N LYS A 96 6.51 7.66 24.43
CA LYS A 96 6.65 8.52 25.60
C LYS A 96 7.06 9.94 25.24
N GLU A 97 8.07 10.11 24.38
CA GLU A 97 8.51 11.45 23.98
C GLU A 97 7.43 12.17 23.15
N ALA A 98 6.76 11.46 22.22
CA ALA A 98 5.65 12.04 21.47
C ALA A 98 4.48 12.43 22.41
N GLY A 99 4.11 11.58 23.36
CA GLY A 99 3.08 11.87 24.35
C GLY A 99 3.39 13.11 25.16
N LYS A 100 4.63 13.22 25.64
CA LYS A 100 5.12 14.38 26.41
C LYS A 100 5.11 15.68 25.60
N VAL A 101 5.68 15.66 24.37
CA VAL A 101 5.84 16.87 23.55
C VAL A 101 4.51 17.35 22.98
N LEU A 102 3.60 16.43 22.63
CA LEU A 102 2.30 16.74 22.04
C LEU A 102 1.19 16.93 23.10
N GLY A 103 1.43 16.55 24.35
CA GLY A 103 0.42 16.60 25.40
C GLY A 103 -0.72 15.58 25.21
N ILE A 104 -0.42 14.39 24.66
CA ILE A 104 -1.38 13.33 24.38
C ILE A 104 -1.05 12.03 25.14
N ASP A 105 -1.99 11.10 25.16
CA ASP A 105 -1.77 9.77 25.76
C ASP A 105 -0.71 8.97 24.98
N GLU A 106 0.44 8.73 25.61
CA GLU A 106 1.55 7.97 25.03
C GLU A 106 1.17 6.56 24.61
N LYS A 107 0.20 5.91 25.31
CA LYS A 107 -0.28 4.56 25.02
C LYS A 107 -1.01 4.45 23.68
N GLY A 108 -1.43 5.58 23.11
CA GLY A 108 -2.09 5.66 21.83
C GLY A 108 -1.19 6.16 20.69
N VAL A 109 0.10 6.35 20.91
CA VAL A 109 1.03 6.74 19.86
C VAL A 109 1.45 5.52 19.03
N LEU A 110 1.15 5.57 17.76
CA LEU A 110 1.55 4.55 16.77
C LEU A 110 2.94 4.86 16.22
N VAL A 111 3.68 3.82 15.82
CA VAL A 111 5.08 3.94 15.36
C VAL A 111 5.29 3.18 14.06
N GLY A 112 5.74 3.86 13.00
CA GLY A 112 6.16 3.24 11.74
C GLY A 112 7.68 3.33 11.56
N SER A 113 8.31 2.27 11.09
CA SER A 113 9.72 2.27 10.72
C SER A 113 9.94 1.52 9.42
N THR A 114 10.86 2.00 8.58
CA THR A 114 11.23 1.36 7.32
C THR A 114 12.70 1.61 6.98
N GLY A 115 13.33 0.71 6.24
CA GLY A 115 14.73 0.80 5.82
C GLY A 115 15.52 -0.46 6.16
N VAL A 116 16.78 -0.31 6.58
CA VAL A 116 17.70 -1.42 6.81
C VAL A 116 17.30 -2.24 8.04
N ILE A 117 17.28 -3.56 7.89
CA ILE A 117 17.02 -4.55 8.94
C ILE A 117 18.30 -4.82 9.74
N GLY A 118 18.18 -5.02 11.06
CA GLY A 118 19.28 -5.40 11.96
C GLY A 118 20.10 -4.24 12.51
N MET A 119 19.78 -2.99 12.14
CA MET A 119 20.38 -1.80 12.73
C MET A 119 19.55 -1.31 13.92
N GLN A 120 20.26 -0.86 14.98
CA GLN A 120 19.62 -0.24 16.14
C GLN A 120 19.18 1.18 15.82
N ILE A 121 18.02 1.58 16.37
CA ILE A 121 17.48 2.93 16.21
C ILE A 121 18.32 3.93 17.02
N PRO A 122 18.78 5.06 16.42
CA PRO A 122 19.41 6.14 17.17
C PRO A 122 18.33 6.95 17.92
N ILE A 123 17.86 6.42 19.04
CA ILE A 123 16.67 6.91 19.75
C ILE A 123 16.77 8.40 20.13
N ASP A 124 17.96 8.90 20.45
CA ASP A 124 18.16 10.32 20.77
C ASP A 124 17.85 11.23 19.57
N LYS A 125 18.18 10.80 18.34
CA LYS A 125 17.83 11.53 17.12
C LYS A 125 16.31 11.50 16.88
N ILE A 126 15.66 10.36 17.15
CA ILE A 126 14.19 10.23 17.08
C ILE A 126 13.53 11.25 18.05
N LYS A 127 13.99 11.34 19.30
CA LYS A 127 13.44 12.28 20.29
C LYS A 127 13.58 13.75 19.85
N VAL A 128 14.74 14.12 19.31
CA VAL A 128 14.94 15.45 18.75
C VAL A 128 14.00 15.69 17.56
N GLY A 129 13.91 14.71 16.64
CA GLY A 129 13.01 14.78 15.49
C GLY A 129 11.55 14.96 15.89
N ILE A 130 11.05 14.25 16.92
CA ILE A 130 9.68 14.41 17.44
C ILE A 130 9.43 15.86 17.89
N THR A 131 10.39 16.48 18.57
CA THR A 131 10.27 17.87 18.99
C THR A 131 10.12 18.83 17.81
N GLU A 132 10.89 18.63 16.75
CA GLU A 132 10.79 19.45 15.53
C GLU A 132 9.49 19.18 14.75
N LEU A 133 9.07 17.93 14.64
CA LEU A 133 7.80 17.54 14.03
C LEU A 133 6.61 18.17 14.73
N ALA A 134 6.61 18.17 16.06
CA ALA A 134 5.53 18.76 16.86
C ALA A 134 5.39 20.28 16.66
N LYS A 135 6.51 20.98 16.48
CA LYS A 135 6.52 22.43 16.18
C LYS A 135 6.09 22.72 14.73
N GLY A 136 6.46 21.84 13.80
CA GLY A 136 6.28 22.04 12.37
C GLY A 136 4.96 21.57 11.80
N LYS A 137 4.15 20.80 12.57
CA LYS A 137 2.92 20.18 12.05
C LYS A 137 1.85 21.21 11.67
N LYS A 138 1.22 20.98 10.52
CA LYS A 138 0.19 21.84 9.95
C LYS A 138 -0.88 21.02 9.24
N ALA A 139 -2.08 21.59 9.09
CA ALA A 139 -3.21 21.00 8.39
C ALA A 139 -3.24 21.32 6.89
N ASP A 140 -2.15 21.83 6.31
CA ASP A 140 -2.10 22.13 4.89
C ASP A 140 -1.67 20.91 4.04
N LEU A 141 -2.01 20.93 2.76
CA LEU A 141 -1.71 19.83 1.83
C LEU A 141 -0.19 19.65 1.64
N ALA A 142 0.57 20.73 1.66
CA ALA A 142 2.03 20.69 1.50
C ALA A 142 2.70 19.88 2.62
N SER A 143 2.25 20.06 3.88
CA SER A 143 2.76 19.31 5.02
C SER A 143 2.43 17.81 4.92
N GLY A 144 1.26 17.44 4.40
CA GLY A 144 0.92 16.05 4.06
C GLY A 144 1.83 15.47 3.00
N THR A 145 2.09 16.23 1.93
CA THR A 145 3.03 15.85 0.86
C THR A 145 4.46 15.66 1.37
N GLU A 146 4.96 16.54 2.23
CA GLU A 146 6.31 16.38 2.80
C GLU A 146 6.38 15.15 3.73
N ALA A 147 5.31 14.84 4.47
CA ALA A 147 5.24 13.61 5.26
C ALA A 147 5.29 12.36 4.35
N ALA A 148 4.57 12.37 3.22
CA ALA A 148 4.61 11.27 2.25
C ALA A 148 6.02 11.07 1.64
N LYS A 149 6.77 12.16 1.41
CA LYS A 149 8.17 12.08 0.93
C LYS A 149 9.12 11.55 2.00
N ALA A 150 8.93 11.93 3.27
CA ALA A 150 9.81 11.56 4.38
C ALA A 150 9.81 10.06 4.70
N ILE A 151 8.74 9.36 4.37
CA ILE A 151 8.63 7.91 4.60
C ILE A 151 9.20 7.05 3.44
N MET A 152 9.56 7.66 2.31
CA MET A 152 10.15 6.96 1.16
C MET A 152 11.53 6.38 1.50
N THR A 153 11.89 5.28 0.83
CA THR A 153 13.22 4.68 0.88
C THR A 153 13.86 4.65 -0.51
N THR A 154 13.56 3.64 -1.28
CA THR A 154 13.95 3.48 -2.70
C THR A 154 12.88 3.97 -3.67
N ASP A 155 11.74 4.40 -3.15
CA ASP A 155 10.65 4.98 -3.93
C ASP A 155 11.15 6.17 -4.76
N THR A 156 10.71 6.26 -6.03
CA THR A 156 11.04 7.39 -6.92
C THR A 156 9.98 8.47 -6.90
N LYS A 157 8.76 8.12 -6.50
CA LYS A 157 7.58 9.00 -6.47
C LYS A 157 6.88 8.92 -5.13
N LYS A 158 6.46 10.09 -4.60
CA LYS A 158 5.54 10.13 -3.45
C LYS A 158 4.20 9.49 -3.82
N LYS A 159 3.54 8.87 -2.86
CA LYS A 159 2.24 8.21 -3.06
C LYS A 159 1.24 8.80 -2.07
N GLU A 160 0.31 9.59 -2.58
CA GLU A 160 -0.76 10.20 -1.79
C GLU A 160 -2.04 10.34 -2.63
N VAL A 161 -3.18 10.28 -1.98
CA VAL A 161 -4.51 10.40 -2.60
C VAL A 161 -5.54 10.83 -1.58
N ALA A 162 -6.56 11.57 -2.01
CA ALA A 162 -7.70 11.90 -1.17
C ALA A 162 -9.00 11.93 -1.97
N VAL A 163 -10.10 11.58 -1.28
CA VAL A 163 -11.45 11.60 -1.84
C VAL A 163 -12.46 12.14 -0.82
N THR A 164 -13.58 12.65 -1.33
CA THR A 164 -14.77 12.90 -0.51
C THR A 164 -15.95 12.03 -0.95
N PHE A 165 -16.83 11.74 -0.02
CA PHE A 165 -18.09 11.04 -0.27
C PHE A 165 -19.17 11.55 0.68
N MET A 166 -20.45 11.26 0.38
CA MET A 166 -21.57 11.66 1.23
C MET A 166 -21.94 10.52 2.19
N ALA A 167 -21.99 10.82 3.49
CA ALA A 167 -22.56 9.97 4.52
C ALA A 167 -23.87 10.61 5.02
N GLY A 168 -24.99 10.22 4.43
CA GLY A 168 -26.23 11.00 4.50
C GLY A 168 -26.03 12.35 3.84
N ASP A 169 -26.37 13.43 4.55
CA ASP A 169 -26.20 14.82 4.06
C ASP A 169 -24.84 15.43 4.42
N THR A 170 -23.92 14.66 5.00
CA THR A 170 -22.62 15.15 5.45
C THR A 170 -21.52 14.68 4.51
N GLU A 171 -20.71 15.61 3.99
CA GLU A 171 -19.49 15.29 3.27
C GLU A 171 -18.42 14.78 4.22
N VAL A 172 -17.80 13.67 3.86
CA VAL A 172 -16.73 12.99 4.62
C VAL A 172 -15.53 12.82 3.73
N THR A 173 -14.34 13.01 4.29
CA THR A 173 -13.07 12.90 3.59
C THR A 173 -12.30 11.65 4.01
N ILE A 174 -11.68 10.98 3.06
CA ILE A 174 -10.64 9.97 3.28
C ILE A 174 -9.40 10.41 2.52
N GLY A 175 -8.27 10.46 3.19
CA GLY A 175 -6.97 10.72 2.57
C GLY A 175 -5.94 9.69 3.00
N GLY A 176 -4.93 9.45 2.17
CA GLY A 176 -3.90 8.47 2.49
C GLY A 176 -2.55 8.82 1.89
N MET A 177 -1.52 8.25 2.49
CA MET A 177 -0.17 8.20 1.93
C MET A 177 0.41 6.80 2.11
N ALA A 178 1.30 6.40 1.20
CA ALA A 178 1.99 5.12 1.27
C ALA A 178 3.43 5.23 0.78
N LYS A 179 4.23 4.24 1.18
CA LYS A 179 5.56 3.99 0.62
C LYS A 179 5.72 2.50 0.34
N GLY A 180 6.47 2.20 -0.68
CA GLY A 180 6.86 0.87 -1.08
C GLY A 180 7.32 0.84 -2.53
N SER A 181 8.46 0.18 -2.76
CA SER A 181 9.13 0.05 -4.06
C SER A 181 9.88 -1.28 -4.18
N GLY A 182 10.52 -1.76 -3.11
CA GLY A 182 11.13 -3.08 -3.00
C GLY A 182 10.67 -3.83 -1.77
N MET A 183 10.93 -5.16 -1.73
CA MET A 183 10.41 -6.11 -0.74
C MET A 183 8.87 -6.04 -0.70
N ILE A 184 8.23 -6.12 -1.89
CA ILE A 184 6.77 -5.97 -2.07
C ILE A 184 6.14 -7.26 -2.58
N HIS A 185 5.59 -8.05 -1.67
CA HIS A 185 4.69 -9.17 -1.93
C HIS A 185 3.75 -9.35 -0.74
N PRO A 186 2.71 -8.52 -0.61
CA PRO A 186 1.84 -8.57 0.55
C PRO A 186 1.07 -9.88 0.67
N ASN A 187 1.19 -10.46 1.86
CA ASN A 187 0.25 -11.44 2.38
C ASN A 187 -0.22 -10.86 3.71
N MET A 188 -1.21 -9.93 3.67
CA MET A 188 -1.65 -9.03 4.74
C MET A 188 -0.70 -7.83 5.01
N CYS A 189 -0.19 -7.20 3.95
CA CYS A 189 0.58 -5.94 3.85
C CYS A 189 2.11 -6.06 3.71
N THR A 190 2.68 -5.52 2.57
CA THR A 190 4.14 -5.32 2.38
C THR A 190 4.43 -3.85 2.06
N MET A 191 4.22 -2.95 3.03
CA MET A 191 4.36 -1.51 2.79
C MET A 191 4.07 -0.74 4.08
N LEU A 192 4.25 0.56 4.07
CA LEU A 192 3.63 1.43 5.05
C LEU A 192 2.54 2.23 4.34
N ALA A 193 1.30 2.10 4.81
CA ALA A 193 0.20 2.96 4.41
C ALA A 193 -0.49 3.56 5.63
N PHE A 194 -0.73 4.85 5.55
CA PHE A 194 -1.42 5.60 6.59
C PHE A 194 -2.61 6.30 5.96
N ILE A 195 -3.80 5.94 6.40
CA ILE A 195 -5.07 6.47 5.90
C ILE A 195 -5.75 7.24 7.03
N THR A 196 -6.25 8.40 6.74
CA THR A 196 -6.96 9.29 7.66
C THR A 196 -8.37 9.54 7.18
N THR A 197 -9.32 9.66 8.10
CA THR A 197 -10.68 10.08 7.77
C THR A 197 -11.29 10.87 8.92
N ASP A 198 -12.09 11.87 8.57
CA ASP A 198 -12.90 12.62 9.52
C ASP A 198 -14.26 11.94 9.81
N ALA A 199 -14.50 10.76 9.24
CA ALA A 199 -15.72 9.98 9.47
C ALA A 199 -15.96 9.65 10.94
N LYS A 200 -17.20 9.85 11.41
CA LYS A 200 -17.69 9.26 12.65
C LYS A 200 -18.20 7.84 12.37
N ILE A 201 -17.36 6.84 12.62
CA ILE A 201 -17.61 5.43 12.31
C ILE A 201 -17.40 4.55 13.56
N SER A 202 -18.06 3.38 13.64
CA SER A 202 -17.81 2.43 14.73
C SER A 202 -16.44 1.74 14.53
N LYS A 203 -15.73 1.37 15.63
CA LYS A 203 -14.45 0.66 15.53
C LYS A 203 -14.60 -0.67 14.76
N LYS A 204 -15.70 -1.38 15.01
CA LYS A 204 -15.98 -2.65 14.33
C LYS A 204 -16.14 -2.45 12.82
N ALA A 205 -16.94 -1.48 12.39
CA ALA A 205 -17.12 -1.16 10.97
C ALA A 205 -15.81 -0.66 10.33
N LEU A 206 -15.03 0.18 11.05
CA LEU A 206 -13.74 0.66 10.57
C LEU A 206 -12.77 -0.51 10.29
N GLN A 207 -12.64 -1.45 11.24
CA GLN A 207 -11.78 -2.64 11.07
C GLN A 207 -12.32 -3.58 9.98
N ALA A 208 -13.63 -3.79 9.93
CA ALA A 208 -14.25 -4.64 8.90
C ALA A 208 -14.00 -4.09 7.49
N ALA A 209 -14.17 -2.78 7.29
CA ALA A 209 -13.87 -2.13 6.01
C ALA A 209 -12.41 -2.29 5.63
N MET A 210 -11.48 -1.98 6.55
CA MET A 210 -10.04 -2.09 6.30
C MET A 210 -9.61 -3.52 6.00
N SER A 211 -10.04 -4.50 6.80
CA SER A 211 -9.64 -5.90 6.63
C SER A 211 -10.16 -6.51 5.33
N SER A 212 -11.41 -6.20 4.93
CA SER A 212 -11.96 -6.73 3.68
C SER A 212 -11.32 -6.09 2.45
N ASP A 213 -10.98 -4.80 2.52
CA ASP A 213 -10.47 -4.07 1.37
C ASP A 213 -9.00 -4.39 1.05
N VAL A 214 -8.19 -4.63 2.08
CA VAL A 214 -6.78 -5.03 1.92
C VAL A 214 -6.62 -6.31 1.09
N GLU A 215 -7.59 -7.23 1.18
CA GLU A 215 -7.59 -8.48 0.40
C GLU A 215 -7.72 -8.26 -1.11
N ASP A 216 -8.36 -7.16 -1.52
CA ASP A 216 -8.63 -6.82 -2.92
C ASP A 216 -7.68 -5.74 -3.45
N THR A 217 -6.85 -5.14 -2.59
CA THR A 217 -5.95 -4.03 -2.92
C THR A 217 -4.49 -4.36 -2.62
N TYR A 218 -4.02 -4.11 -1.42
CA TYR A 218 -2.61 -4.31 -1.08
C TYR A 218 -2.16 -5.78 -1.20
N ASN A 219 -3.01 -6.76 -0.88
CA ASN A 219 -2.66 -8.18 -1.05
C ASN A 219 -2.59 -8.62 -2.53
N MET A 220 -3.05 -7.77 -3.45
CA MET A 220 -3.04 -8.03 -4.89
C MET A 220 -1.85 -7.40 -5.61
N ILE A 221 -0.88 -6.79 -4.91
CA ILE A 221 0.34 -6.27 -5.55
C ILE A 221 1.55 -7.18 -5.33
N SER A 222 2.54 -7.12 -6.25
CA SER A 222 3.86 -7.72 -6.07
C SER A 222 4.92 -7.00 -6.91
N VAL A 223 6.08 -6.71 -6.32
CA VAL A 223 7.27 -6.24 -7.04
C VAL A 223 8.28 -7.38 -7.20
N ASP A 224 8.66 -8.05 -6.14
CA ASP A 224 9.79 -9.01 -6.11
C ASP A 224 9.46 -10.36 -5.44
N GLY A 225 8.25 -10.55 -4.95
CA GLY A 225 7.84 -11.79 -4.31
C GLY A 225 8.23 -11.89 -2.83
N ASP A 226 8.90 -10.88 -2.27
CA ASP A 226 9.39 -10.89 -0.89
C ASP A 226 8.44 -10.17 0.07
N THR A 227 7.99 -10.87 1.13
CA THR A 227 7.13 -10.30 2.17
C THR A 227 7.97 -9.63 3.26
N SER A 228 7.76 -8.33 3.50
CA SER A 228 8.52 -7.54 4.46
C SER A 228 8.22 -7.90 5.93
N THR A 229 9.13 -7.49 6.80
CA THR A 229 9.03 -7.59 8.27
C THR A 229 8.20 -6.46 8.90
N ASN A 230 7.97 -5.36 8.15
CA ASN A 230 7.47 -4.09 8.69
C ASN A 230 6.07 -3.70 8.23
N ASP A 231 5.44 -4.50 7.37
CA ASP A 231 4.21 -4.11 6.69
C ASP A 231 3.10 -3.73 7.65
N THR A 232 2.59 -2.54 7.43
CA THR A 232 1.58 -1.92 8.29
C THR A 232 0.69 -1.01 7.45
N ALA A 233 -0.62 -1.26 7.47
CA ALA A 233 -1.62 -0.32 6.98
C ALA A 233 -2.52 0.11 8.12
N LEU A 234 -2.57 1.41 8.41
CA LEU A 234 -3.34 2.01 9.51
C LEU A 234 -4.41 2.95 8.96
N LEU A 235 -5.62 2.86 9.50
CA LEU A 235 -6.74 3.73 9.18
C LEU A 235 -7.23 4.42 10.47
N LEU A 236 -7.07 5.75 10.52
CA LEU A 236 -7.40 6.58 11.67
C LEU A 236 -8.68 7.38 11.40
N ALA A 237 -9.68 7.29 12.29
CA ALA A 237 -10.96 7.97 12.17
C ALA A 237 -11.22 8.85 13.40
N ASN A 238 -11.22 10.19 13.23
CA ASN A 238 -11.38 11.17 14.33
C ASN A 238 -12.84 11.63 14.55
N GLY A 239 -13.73 11.43 13.59
CA GLY A 239 -15.16 11.77 13.69
C GLY A 239 -15.47 13.25 13.55
N MET A 240 -14.57 14.06 12.99
CA MET A 240 -14.71 15.52 12.92
C MET A 240 -15.57 16.01 11.75
N ALA A 241 -15.96 15.14 10.80
CA ALA A 241 -16.95 15.47 9.78
C ALA A 241 -18.31 15.80 10.36
N GLY A 242 -18.66 15.19 11.51
CA GLY A 242 -19.92 15.45 12.20
C GLY A 242 -21.11 14.63 11.67
N ASN A 243 -20.87 13.69 10.75
CA ASN A 243 -21.88 12.78 10.23
C ASN A 243 -22.50 11.89 11.30
N GLU A 244 -23.67 11.32 11.04
CA GLU A 244 -24.23 10.25 11.85
C GLU A 244 -23.28 9.04 11.89
N LYS A 245 -23.30 8.30 13.01
CA LYS A 245 -22.33 7.22 13.23
C LYS A 245 -22.51 6.07 12.22
N ILE A 246 -21.58 5.91 11.30
CA ILE A 246 -21.53 4.82 10.34
C ILE A 246 -21.38 3.47 11.05
N LYS A 247 -22.21 2.49 10.65
CA LYS A 247 -22.22 1.11 11.14
C LYS A 247 -22.30 0.15 9.95
N GLU A 248 -21.84 -1.08 10.15
CA GLU A 248 -22.00 -2.15 9.15
C GLU A 248 -23.47 -2.32 8.72
N GLY A 249 -23.68 -2.60 7.44
CA GLY A 249 -25.00 -2.86 6.87
C GLY A 249 -25.84 -1.61 6.57
N THR A 250 -25.25 -0.42 6.60
CA THR A 250 -25.94 0.82 6.20
C THR A 250 -25.42 1.33 4.85
N PRO A 251 -26.21 2.11 4.09
CA PRO A 251 -25.74 2.71 2.83
C PRO A 251 -24.50 3.57 2.98
N GLU A 252 -24.37 4.28 4.11
CA GLU A 252 -23.19 5.09 4.42
C GLU A 252 -21.92 4.23 4.63
N PHE A 253 -22.09 2.99 5.09
CA PHE A 253 -20.97 2.05 5.21
C PHE A 253 -20.54 1.54 3.83
N ASP A 254 -21.48 1.32 2.91
CA ASP A 254 -21.14 0.92 1.55
C ASP A 254 -20.44 2.07 0.80
N ALA A 255 -20.91 3.30 0.94
CA ALA A 255 -20.24 4.49 0.42
C ALA A 255 -18.83 4.70 1.03
N PHE A 256 -18.67 4.43 2.33
CA PHE A 256 -17.37 4.46 2.99
C PHE A 256 -16.41 3.41 2.42
N LYS A 257 -16.88 2.17 2.21
CA LYS A 257 -16.06 1.11 1.61
C LYS A 257 -15.63 1.44 0.19
N GLU A 258 -16.54 1.97 -0.63
CA GLU A 258 -16.22 2.41 -2.00
C GLU A 258 -15.13 3.49 -2.01
N ALA A 259 -15.26 4.49 -1.14
CA ALA A 259 -14.27 5.56 -1.02
C ALA A 259 -12.92 5.06 -0.48
N LEU A 260 -12.93 4.17 0.52
CA LEU A 260 -11.73 3.54 1.06
C LEU A 260 -11.03 2.66 0.01
N HIS A 261 -11.81 1.89 -0.75
CA HIS A 261 -11.30 1.05 -1.84
C HIS A 261 -10.55 1.87 -2.88
N TYR A 262 -11.14 2.98 -3.33
CA TYR A 262 -10.45 3.86 -4.28
C TYR A 262 -9.11 4.38 -3.74
N VAL A 263 -9.05 4.77 -2.46
CA VAL A 263 -7.81 5.24 -1.83
C VAL A 263 -6.78 4.13 -1.77
N ASN A 264 -7.15 2.95 -1.26
CA ASN A 264 -6.22 1.83 -1.11
C ASN A 264 -5.77 1.26 -2.46
N GLU A 265 -6.67 1.12 -3.43
CA GLU A 265 -6.34 0.66 -4.79
C GLU A 265 -5.37 1.63 -5.48
N THR A 266 -5.62 2.95 -5.37
CA THR A 266 -4.73 3.98 -5.95
C THR A 266 -3.33 3.90 -5.35
N LEU A 267 -3.22 3.77 -4.01
CA LEU A 267 -1.93 3.63 -3.34
C LEU A 267 -1.24 2.31 -3.69
N ALA A 268 -1.98 1.20 -3.77
CA ALA A 268 -1.46 -0.10 -4.15
C ALA A 268 -0.89 -0.10 -5.58
N LYS A 269 -1.64 0.44 -6.55
CA LYS A 269 -1.18 0.61 -7.94
C LYS A 269 0.05 1.50 -8.03
N ALA A 270 0.07 2.60 -7.27
CA ALA A 270 1.22 3.51 -7.23
C ALA A 270 2.48 2.84 -6.67
N MET A 271 2.35 1.94 -5.69
CA MET A 271 3.48 1.16 -5.18
C MET A 271 3.95 0.11 -6.18
N ALA A 272 3.04 -0.63 -6.80
CA ALA A 272 3.38 -1.63 -7.81
C ALA A 272 4.07 -1.01 -9.03
N GLY A 273 3.58 0.15 -9.51
CA GLY A 273 4.14 0.83 -10.68
C GLY A 273 5.43 1.62 -10.41
N ASP A 274 5.80 1.84 -9.14
CA ASP A 274 7.06 2.46 -8.71
C ASP A 274 8.01 1.40 -8.13
N GLY A 275 7.91 0.15 -8.59
CA GLY A 275 8.83 -0.92 -8.20
C GLY A 275 10.28 -0.59 -8.52
N GLU A 276 11.22 -1.07 -7.70
CA GLU A 276 12.65 -0.81 -7.89
C GLU A 276 13.12 -1.19 -9.30
N GLY A 277 13.61 -0.19 -10.04
CA GLY A 277 14.05 -0.34 -11.43
C GLY A 277 12.94 -0.55 -12.46
N ALA A 278 11.66 -0.42 -12.07
CA ALA A 278 10.53 -0.63 -12.97
C ALA A 278 10.39 0.48 -14.02
N THR A 279 9.92 0.11 -15.21
CA THR A 279 9.59 1.03 -16.29
C THR A 279 8.11 1.00 -16.65
N ALA A 280 7.37 -0.06 -16.27
CA ALA A 280 5.96 -0.21 -16.54
C ALA A 280 5.17 -0.81 -15.37
N LEU A 281 3.97 -0.30 -15.13
CA LEU A 281 2.95 -0.96 -14.32
C LEU A 281 2.38 -2.14 -15.12
N PHE A 282 2.48 -3.34 -14.57
CA PHE A 282 1.90 -4.55 -15.13
C PHE A 282 0.66 -4.95 -14.35
N GLU A 283 -0.50 -4.87 -15.00
CA GLU A 283 -1.80 -5.26 -14.46
C GLU A 283 -2.22 -6.60 -15.07
N VAL A 284 -2.72 -7.53 -14.24
CA VAL A 284 -3.28 -8.80 -14.70
C VAL A 284 -4.72 -8.88 -14.22
N LYS A 285 -5.65 -8.89 -15.16
CA LYS A 285 -7.08 -9.06 -14.91
C LYS A 285 -7.52 -10.46 -15.34
N VAL A 286 -8.03 -11.25 -14.39
CA VAL A 286 -8.67 -12.53 -14.66
C VAL A 286 -10.17 -12.33 -14.56
N VAL A 287 -10.90 -12.66 -15.64
CA VAL A 287 -12.36 -12.58 -15.73
C VAL A 287 -12.94 -13.95 -16.07
N GLY A 288 -14.26 -14.08 -15.96
CA GLY A 288 -14.94 -15.33 -16.29
C GLY A 288 -14.57 -16.51 -15.38
N ALA A 289 -14.10 -16.25 -14.16
CA ALA A 289 -13.74 -17.28 -13.18
C ALA A 289 -14.96 -17.82 -12.46
N GLN A 290 -14.87 -19.05 -11.93
CA GLN A 290 -15.94 -19.66 -11.13
C GLN A 290 -16.08 -18.98 -9.76
N THR A 291 -14.96 -18.54 -9.19
CA THR A 291 -14.92 -17.84 -7.90
C THR A 291 -13.92 -16.70 -7.91
N LYS A 292 -14.15 -15.69 -7.07
CA LYS A 292 -13.21 -14.58 -6.90
C LYS A 292 -11.84 -15.05 -6.40
N GLU A 293 -11.80 -16.05 -5.53
CA GLU A 293 -10.55 -16.62 -5.02
C GLU A 293 -9.72 -17.27 -6.14
N GLN A 294 -10.38 -18.04 -7.03
CA GLN A 294 -9.73 -18.59 -8.22
C GLN A 294 -9.10 -17.47 -9.07
N ALA A 295 -9.86 -16.41 -9.36
CA ALA A 295 -9.37 -15.28 -10.13
C ALA A 295 -8.17 -14.58 -9.46
N LYS A 296 -8.21 -14.38 -8.14
CA LYS A 296 -7.11 -13.79 -7.35
C LYS A 296 -5.83 -14.63 -7.44
N VAL A 297 -5.93 -15.93 -7.20
CA VAL A 297 -4.78 -16.84 -7.24
C VAL A 297 -4.12 -16.84 -8.60
N LEU A 298 -4.90 -16.90 -9.68
CA LEU A 298 -4.40 -16.85 -11.05
C LEU A 298 -3.72 -15.52 -11.37
N ALA A 299 -4.40 -14.40 -11.11
CA ALA A 299 -3.87 -13.07 -11.39
C ALA A 299 -2.57 -12.80 -10.61
N LYS A 300 -2.55 -13.16 -9.32
CA LYS A 300 -1.38 -12.99 -8.45
C LYS A 300 -0.20 -13.85 -8.91
N SER A 301 -0.43 -15.09 -9.33
CA SER A 301 0.62 -15.97 -9.86
C SER A 301 1.32 -15.36 -11.08
N VAL A 302 0.57 -14.72 -11.98
CA VAL A 302 1.12 -14.10 -13.18
C VAL A 302 1.97 -12.88 -12.86
N VAL A 303 1.50 -11.95 -12.01
CA VAL A 303 2.29 -10.75 -11.65
C VAL A 303 3.53 -11.07 -10.83
N CYS A 304 3.59 -12.24 -10.20
CA CYS A 304 4.76 -12.73 -9.44
C CYS A 304 5.78 -13.49 -10.31
N SER A 305 5.42 -13.85 -11.55
CA SER A 305 6.30 -14.64 -12.43
C SER A 305 7.45 -13.79 -12.96
N ASN A 306 8.68 -14.06 -12.52
CA ASN A 306 9.88 -13.39 -13.04
C ASN A 306 10.01 -13.51 -14.56
N LEU A 307 9.66 -14.67 -15.14
CA LEU A 307 9.68 -14.85 -16.59
C LEU A 307 8.67 -13.93 -17.29
N THR A 308 7.46 -13.79 -16.75
CA THR A 308 6.45 -12.88 -17.30
C THR A 308 6.88 -11.43 -17.15
N LYS A 309 7.36 -11.03 -15.96
CA LYS A 309 7.85 -9.67 -15.70
C LYS A 309 9.02 -9.28 -16.64
N ALA A 310 9.91 -10.22 -16.94
CA ALA A 310 11.01 -10.01 -17.89
C ALA A 310 10.51 -9.82 -19.33
N THR A 311 9.41 -10.46 -19.75
CA THR A 311 8.83 -10.21 -21.07
C THR A 311 8.15 -8.86 -21.19
N ILE A 312 7.55 -8.37 -20.11
CA ILE A 312 7.01 -7.00 -20.09
C ILE A 312 8.16 -5.99 -20.27
N ALA A 313 9.28 -6.15 -19.56
CA ALA A 313 10.48 -5.32 -19.75
C ALA A 313 11.06 -5.39 -21.17
N GLY A 314 10.96 -6.56 -21.81
CA GLY A 314 11.43 -6.79 -23.17
C GLY A 314 10.42 -6.47 -24.27
N HIS A 315 9.20 -6.03 -23.93
CA HIS A 315 8.07 -5.80 -24.82
C HIS A 315 7.74 -7.02 -25.70
N ASP A 316 7.96 -8.24 -25.15
CA ASP A 316 7.73 -9.53 -25.82
C ASP A 316 6.35 -10.06 -25.44
N ALA A 317 5.48 -10.28 -26.41
CA ALA A 317 4.12 -10.81 -26.22
C ALA A 317 4.10 -12.30 -25.86
N ASN A 318 4.92 -12.71 -24.90
CA ASN A 318 5.14 -14.10 -24.52
C ASN A 318 3.98 -14.68 -23.69
N TRP A 319 2.87 -14.91 -24.34
CA TRP A 319 1.67 -15.48 -23.74
C TRP A 319 1.90 -16.85 -23.09
N GLY A 320 2.87 -17.63 -23.59
CA GLY A 320 3.21 -18.94 -23.01
C GLY A 320 3.67 -18.83 -21.56
N ARG A 321 4.40 -17.77 -21.19
CA ARG A 321 4.82 -17.51 -19.80
C ARG A 321 3.64 -17.16 -18.91
N ILE A 322 2.65 -16.43 -19.41
CA ILE A 322 1.42 -16.11 -18.68
C ILE A 322 0.62 -17.38 -18.39
N LEU A 323 0.32 -18.19 -19.42
CA LEU A 323 -0.40 -19.46 -19.24
C LEU A 323 0.37 -20.43 -18.33
N CYS A 324 1.70 -20.49 -18.47
CA CYS A 324 2.54 -21.28 -17.57
C CYS A 324 2.38 -20.81 -16.10
N ALA A 325 2.41 -19.48 -15.84
CA ALA A 325 2.23 -18.93 -14.51
C ALA A 325 0.83 -19.20 -13.94
N MET A 326 -0.19 -19.14 -14.76
CA MET A 326 -1.54 -19.58 -14.40
C MET A 326 -1.57 -21.07 -14.07
N GLY A 327 -0.93 -21.92 -14.89
CA GLY A 327 -0.93 -23.38 -14.74
C GLY A 327 -0.30 -23.91 -13.46
N TYR A 328 0.75 -23.28 -12.95
CA TYR A 328 1.36 -23.68 -11.66
C TYR A 328 0.81 -22.92 -10.44
N SER A 329 -0.19 -22.06 -10.60
CA SER A 329 -0.76 -21.23 -9.53
C SER A 329 -1.41 -22.03 -8.38
N GLY A 330 -1.78 -23.30 -8.65
CA GLY A 330 -2.57 -24.14 -7.75
C GLY A 330 -4.09 -24.05 -7.97
N ALA A 331 -4.57 -23.03 -8.67
CA ALA A 331 -5.98 -22.94 -9.07
C ALA A 331 -6.25 -23.84 -10.29
N GLN A 332 -7.43 -24.47 -10.31
CA GLN A 332 -7.85 -25.31 -11.46
C GLN A 332 -8.63 -24.46 -12.45
N PHE A 333 -8.34 -24.61 -13.73
CA PHE A 333 -9.08 -24.03 -14.85
C PHE A 333 -8.88 -24.87 -16.11
N ASP A 334 -9.69 -24.67 -17.13
CA ASP A 334 -9.53 -25.34 -18.43
C ASP A 334 -8.66 -24.47 -19.36
N PRO A 335 -7.39 -24.84 -19.62
CA PRO A 335 -6.52 -24.04 -20.45
C PRO A 335 -6.96 -23.97 -21.92
N GLU A 336 -7.76 -24.93 -22.40
CA GLU A 336 -8.28 -24.96 -23.77
C GLU A 336 -9.46 -23.99 -24.00
N GLN A 337 -9.99 -23.38 -22.93
CA GLN A 337 -11.05 -22.37 -23.02
C GLN A 337 -10.57 -20.94 -22.85
N VAL A 338 -9.30 -20.74 -22.45
CA VAL A 338 -8.77 -19.41 -22.10
C VAL A 338 -8.64 -18.52 -23.34
N ASP A 339 -9.17 -17.31 -23.24
CA ASP A 339 -8.79 -16.20 -24.13
C ASP A 339 -7.82 -15.27 -23.39
N LEU A 340 -6.80 -14.79 -24.08
CA LEU A 340 -5.81 -13.87 -23.51
C LEU A 340 -5.64 -12.64 -24.40
N PHE A 341 -5.63 -11.47 -23.77
CA PHE A 341 -5.47 -10.19 -24.42
C PHE A 341 -4.35 -9.38 -23.74
N PHE A 342 -3.64 -8.58 -24.53
CA PHE A 342 -2.90 -7.43 -24.01
C PHE A 342 -3.65 -6.14 -24.32
N GLU A 343 -3.64 -5.20 -23.37
CA GLU A 343 -4.30 -3.90 -23.48
C GLU A 343 -3.43 -2.79 -22.88
N SER A 344 -3.41 -1.64 -23.55
CA SER A 344 -2.79 -0.40 -23.06
C SER A 344 -3.48 0.79 -23.71
N CYS A 345 -2.97 2.03 -23.49
CA CYS A 345 -3.45 3.20 -24.23
C CYS A 345 -3.24 3.10 -25.76
N ALA A 346 -2.36 2.22 -26.26
CA ALA A 346 -2.13 1.97 -27.68
C ALA A 346 -3.15 1.02 -28.31
N GLY A 347 -4.02 0.39 -27.51
CA GLY A 347 -5.11 -0.46 -27.98
C GLY A 347 -5.22 -1.79 -27.24
N LYS A 348 -6.04 -2.69 -27.78
CA LYS A 348 -6.27 -4.05 -27.28
C LYS A 348 -6.01 -5.08 -28.37
N LEU A 349 -5.35 -6.18 -28.04
CA LEU A 349 -4.99 -7.24 -28.97
C LEU A 349 -5.25 -8.61 -28.33
N GLN A 350 -6.01 -9.46 -29.02
CA GLN A 350 -6.19 -10.84 -28.62
C GLN A 350 -5.01 -11.69 -29.14
N ILE A 351 -4.33 -12.38 -28.23
CA ILE A 351 -3.16 -13.20 -28.53
C ILE A 351 -3.43 -14.70 -28.36
N ILE A 352 -4.43 -15.08 -27.55
CA ILE A 352 -4.93 -16.44 -27.38
C ILE A 352 -6.45 -16.43 -27.57
N ALA A 353 -6.96 -17.39 -28.31
CA ALA A 353 -8.37 -17.71 -28.43
C ALA A 353 -8.58 -19.22 -28.20
N ASN A 354 -9.42 -19.57 -27.21
CA ASN A 354 -9.69 -20.96 -26.81
C ASN A 354 -8.38 -21.77 -26.66
N GLY A 355 -7.46 -21.28 -25.84
CA GLY A 355 -6.20 -21.94 -25.52
C GLY A 355 -5.16 -21.96 -26.63
N THR A 356 -5.47 -21.43 -27.81
CA THR A 356 -4.58 -21.49 -28.98
C THR A 356 -4.17 -20.08 -29.43
N ALA A 357 -2.91 -19.93 -29.87
CA ALA A 357 -2.40 -18.66 -30.38
C ALA A 357 -3.21 -18.18 -31.59
N THR A 358 -3.51 -16.90 -31.63
CA THR A 358 -4.11 -16.24 -32.81
C THR A 358 -3.01 -15.83 -33.83
N ASP A 359 -3.41 -15.45 -35.03
CA ASP A 359 -2.53 -14.82 -36.00
C ASP A 359 -2.44 -13.31 -35.73
N TYR A 360 -1.84 -12.94 -34.59
CA TYR A 360 -1.71 -11.54 -34.19
C TYR A 360 -0.46 -10.86 -34.77
N SER A 361 -0.50 -9.53 -34.87
CA SER A 361 0.66 -8.74 -35.31
C SER A 361 1.64 -8.55 -34.16
N GLU A 362 2.87 -9.04 -34.29
CA GLU A 362 3.98 -8.81 -33.35
C GLU A 362 4.30 -7.31 -33.20
N GLU A 363 4.24 -6.54 -34.31
CA GLU A 363 4.46 -5.09 -34.28
C GLU A 363 3.42 -4.40 -33.42
N LYS A 364 2.14 -4.76 -33.57
CA LYS A 364 1.06 -4.21 -32.74
C LYS A 364 1.18 -4.65 -31.27
N ALA A 365 1.60 -5.88 -31.02
CA ALA A 365 1.86 -6.38 -29.68
C ALA A 365 2.97 -5.57 -29.00
N THR A 366 4.09 -5.35 -29.68
CA THR A 366 5.21 -4.54 -29.19
C THR A 366 4.77 -3.08 -28.89
N GLU A 367 3.97 -2.47 -29.78
CA GLU A 367 3.41 -1.12 -29.55
C GLU A 367 2.59 -1.05 -28.24
N ILE A 368 1.75 -2.06 -27.99
CA ILE A 368 0.92 -2.14 -26.77
C ILE A 368 1.79 -2.35 -25.52
N LEU A 369 2.79 -3.24 -25.61
CA LEU A 369 3.66 -3.59 -24.48
C LEU A 369 4.71 -2.52 -24.14
N SER A 370 4.96 -1.55 -25.05
CA SER A 370 5.90 -0.45 -24.84
C SER A 370 5.31 0.73 -24.03
N GLN A 371 4.10 0.58 -23.49
CA GLN A 371 3.44 1.66 -22.73
C GLN A 371 3.75 1.57 -21.23
N GLU A 372 3.67 2.71 -20.53
CA GLU A 372 3.92 2.79 -19.07
C GLU A 372 2.94 1.95 -18.23
N LYS A 373 1.78 1.62 -18.78
CA LYS A 373 0.81 0.70 -18.19
C LYS A 373 0.40 -0.35 -19.23
N VAL A 374 0.59 -1.61 -18.84
CA VAL A 374 0.21 -2.79 -19.64
C VAL A 374 -0.73 -3.68 -18.84
N THR A 375 -1.84 -4.08 -19.44
CA THR A 375 -2.81 -5.00 -18.84
C THR A 375 -2.85 -6.31 -19.62
N ALA A 376 -2.60 -7.44 -18.98
CA ALA A 376 -2.95 -8.76 -19.49
C ALA A 376 -4.34 -9.15 -18.98
N ILE A 377 -5.25 -9.52 -19.89
CA ILE A 377 -6.62 -9.94 -19.54
C ILE A 377 -6.77 -11.41 -19.91
N ALA A 378 -7.01 -12.28 -18.93
CA ALA A 378 -7.30 -13.69 -19.12
C ALA A 378 -8.78 -13.95 -18.83
N ASP A 379 -9.54 -14.37 -19.84
CA ASP A 379 -10.93 -14.77 -19.72
C ASP A 379 -11.00 -16.30 -19.67
N LEU A 380 -11.51 -16.83 -18.55
CA LEU A 380 -11.64 -18.27 -18.30
C LEU A 380 -12.93 -18.87 -18.84
N LYS A 381 -13.94 -18.04 -19.17
CA LYS A 381 -15.26 -18.44 -19.66
C LYS A 381 -15.99 -19.48 -18.76
N ALA A 382 -15.68 -19.53 -17.47
CA ALA A 382 -16.17 -20.56 -16.54
C ALA A 382 -17.17 -20.02 -15.50
N GLY A 383 -17.40 -18.69 -15.47
CA GLY A 383 -18.31 -18.02 -14.52
C GLY A 383 -18.29 -16.50 -14.69
N ASP A 384 -18.70 -15.78 -13.64
CA ASP A 384 -18.83 -14.31 -13.65
C ASP A 384 -17.87 -13.60 -12.68
N ALA A 385 -17.05 -14.37 -11.96
CA ALA A 385 -16.13 -13.78 -10.99
C ALA A 385 -14.88 -13.22 -11.67
N GLU A 386 -14.35 -12.14 -11.08
CA GLU A 386 -13.13 -11.49 -11.57
C GLU A 386 -12.25 -11.01 -10.42
N ALA A 387 -10.97 -10.84 -10.72
CA ALA A 387 -10.01 -10.18 -9.84
C ALA A 387 -8.87 -9.58 -10.66
N THR A 388 -8.24 -8.54 -10.09
CA THR A 388 -7.08 -7.88 -10.68
C THR A 388 -5.90 -7.91 -9.72
N ALA A 389 -4.70 -8.16 -10.24
CA ALA A 389 -3.44 -8.03 -9.52
C ALA A 389 -2.51 -7.03 -10.24
N TRP A 390 -1.64 -6.39 -9.48
CA TRP A 390 -0.71 -5.38 -10.00
C TRP A 390 0.73 -5.73 -9.65
N GLY A 391 1.60 -5.55 -10.60
CA GLY A 391 3.04 -5.68 -10.45
C GLY A 391 3.74 -4.67 -11.34
N CYS A 392 5.01 -4.91 -11.57
CA CYS A 392 5.81 -4.16 -12.54
C CYS A 392 6.62 -5.13 -13.39
N ASP A 393 7.23 -4.62 -14.44
CA ASP A 393 8.26 -5.32 -15.20
C ASP A 393 9.50 -5.64 -14.33
N LEU A 394 10.40 -6.47 -14.83
CA LEU A 394 11.67 -6.81 -14.17
C LEU A 394 12.83 -6.45 -15.09
N THR A 395 13.54 -5.38 -14.73
CA THR A 395 14.69 -4.85 -15.48
C THR A 395 16.01 -5.12 -14.76
N HIS A 396 17.14 -4.81 -15.41
CA HIS A 396 18.47 -4.83 -14.76
C HIS A 396 18.56 -3.85 -13.59
N GLY A 397 17.79 -2.76 -13.61
CA GLY A 397 17.77 -1.76 -12.53
C GLY A 397 17.39 -2.32 -11.18
N TYR A 398 16.57 -3.40 -11.11
CA TYR A 398 16.28 -4.08 -9.85
C TYR A 398 17.54 -4.67 -9.22
N ILE A 399 18.40 -5.31 -10.02
CA ILE A 399 19.65 -5.90 -9.54
C ILE A 399 20.63 -4.80 -9.11
N ASP A 400 20.76 -3.73 -9.90
CA ASP A 400 21.66 -2.61 -9.60
C ASP A 400 21.33 -1.94 -8.27
N ILE A 401 20.03 -1.78 -7.95
CA ILE A 401 19.58 -1.19 -6.68
C ILE A 401 19.81 -2.15 -5.51
N ASN A 402 19.54 -3.45 -5.68
CA ASN A 402 19.52 -4.41 -4.57
C ASN A 402 20.88 -5.06 -4.30
N ALA A 403 21.81 -5.08 -5.26
CA ALA A 403 23.14 -5.65 -5.07
C ALA A 403 23.96 -4.90 -4.01
N ASP A 404 23.67 -3.61 -3.76
CA ASP A 404 24.42 -2.75 -2.84
C ASP A 404 23.54 -1.90 -1.89
N TYR A 405 22.39 -2.44 -1.50
CA TYR A 405 21.37 -1.72 -0.70
C TYR A 405 21.85 -1.25 0.69
N ARG A 406 22.90 -1.89 1.27
CA ARG A 406 23.40 -1.56 2.60
C ARG A 406 24.43 -0.42 2.64
N SER A 407 25.01 -0.09 1.51
CA SER A 407 26.09 0.91 1.39
C SER A 407 25.60 2.36 1.45
#